data_5abd7bb8cdb088cc10d113259b61a304
#
_entry.id   5abd7bb8cdb088cc10d113259b61a304
#
_cell.length_a   1.000
_cell.length_b   1.000
_cell.length_c   1.000
_cell.angle_alpha   90.00
_cell.angle_beta   90.00
_cell.angle_gamma   90.00
#
_symmetry.space_group_name_H-M   'P 1'
#
loop_
_entity.id
_entity.type
_entity.pdbx_description
1 polymer ?
#
loop_
_entity_poly.entity_id
_entity_poly.type
_entity_poly.pdbx_seq_one_letter_code
_entity_poly.pdbx_strand_id
1 'polypeptide(L)'
;MKRLLWRLLLLTLTLGVLYQGWLFAHVCWWIDHNPSRSAFMSARLADMRDDDPDAELHHRWVPYERISRNLKRAVMASEDAKFLQHDGFDWEGMQTAWEKNLKKGRIVAGGSTISQQLAKNLFLSGKRTPWRKGDEAIITFMLEQMMSKRRISENY
;
A
#
# COMPACT_ATOMS: atom_id res chain seq x y z
N MET A 1 -37.22 16.54 -1.30
CA MET A 1 -35.80 16.75 -1.61
C MET A 1 -34.89 16.57 -0.38
N LYS A 2 -35.02 17.32 0.72
CA LYS A 2 -34.13 17.22 1.90
C LYS A 2 -34.03 15.80 2.47
N ARG A 3 -35.16 15.09 2.64
CA ARG A 3 -35.15 13.70 3.16
C ARG A 3 -34.42 12.70 2.25
N LEU A 4 -34.50 12.90 0.92
CA LEU A 4 -33.76 12.06 -0.04
C LEU A 4 -32.25 12.30 0.05
N LEU A 5 -31.84 13.60 0.10
CA LEU A 5 -30.43 13.96 0.28
C LEU A 5 -29.83 13.39 1.57
N TRP A 6 -30.56 13.46 2.69
CA TRP A 6 -30.14 12.87 3.94
C TRP A 6 -30.01 11.32 3.86
N ARG A 7 -30.95 10.65 3.19
CA ARG A 7 -30.87 9.18 2.98
C ARG A 7 -29.66 8.81 2.11
N LEU A 8 -29.38 9.58 1.06
CA LEU A 8 -28.22 9.36 0.20
C LEU A 8 -26.92 9.60 0.98
N LEU A 9 -26.85 10.66 1.76
CA LEU A 9 -25.70 10.95 2.62
C LEU A 9 -25.46 9.81 3.63
N LEU A 10 -26.49 9.37 4.34
CA LEU A 10 -26.37 8.26 5.28
C LEU A 10 -25.94 6.97 4.60
N LEU A 11 -26.50 6.66 3.43
CA LEU A 11 -26.10 5.49 2.64
C LEU A 11 -24.60 5.56 2.27
N THR A 12 -24.15 6.70 1.76
CA THR A 12 -22.73 6.90 1.39
C THR A 12 -21.80 6.76 2.59
N LEU A 13 -22.16 7.34 3.74
CA LEU A 13 -21.40 7.19 4.98
C LEU A 13 -21.36 5.72 5.45
N THR A 14 -22.51 5.04 5.43
CA THR A 14 -22.59 3.62 5.79
C THR A 14 -21.70 2.76 4.89
N LEU A 15 -21.78 2.95 3.56
CA LEU A 15 -20.93 2.24 2.61
C LEU A 15 -19.44 2.54 2.85
N GLY A 16 -19.10 3.80 3.15
CA GLY A 16 -17.74 4.19 3.52
C GLY A 16 -17.24 3.47 4.77
N VAL A 17 -18.05 3.41 5.83
CA VAL A 17 -17.70 2.69 7.07
C VAL A 17 -17.56 1.18 6.81
N LEU A 18 -18.45 0.58 6.05
CA LEU A 18 -18.36 -0.85 5.69
C LEU A 18 -17.10 -1.15 4.87
N TYR A 19 -16.76 -0.28 3.93
CA TYR A 19 -15.52 -0.38 3.15
C TYR A 19 -14.27 -0.31 4.03
N GLN A 20 -14.20 0.67 4.93
CA GLN A 20 -13.07 0.79 5.87
C GLN A 20 -13.01 -0.40 6.84
N GLY A 21 -14.16 -0.89 7.30
CA GLY A 21 -14.24 -2.11 8.13
C GLY A 21 -13.75 -3.35 7.41
N TRP A 22 -14.06 -3.48 6.11
CA TRP A 22 -13.57 -4.56 5.26
C TRP A 22 -12.03 -4.49 5.09
N LEU A 23 -11.47 -3.30 4.83
CA LEU A 23 -10.02 -3.09 4.75
C LEU A 23 -9.35 -3.46 6.08
N PHE A 24 -9.88 -2.98 7.19
CA PHE A 24 -9.37 -3.27 8.53
C PHE A 24 -9.38 -4.77 8.84
N ALA A 25 -10.48 -5.47 8.52
CA ALA A 25 -10.58 -6.91 8.70
C ALA A 25 -9.50 -7.67 7.90
N HIS A 26 -9.19 -7.23 6.67
CA HIS A 26 -8.10 -7.83 5.88
C HIS A 26 -6.72 -7.53 6.48
N VAL A 27 -6.48 -6.32 6.97
CA VAL A 27 -5.23 -6.00 7.67
C VAL A 27 -5.06 -6.90 8.89
N CYS A 28 -6.11 -7.06 9.72
CA CYS A 28 -6.10 -7.98 10.86
C CYS A 28 -5.84 -9.43 10.45
N TRP A 29 -6.48 -9.89 9.38
CA TRP A 29 -6.26 -11.24 8.87
C TRP A 29 -4.80 -11.47 8.44
N TRP A 30 -4.17 -10.49 7.81
CA TRP A 30 -2.79 -10.60 7.33
C TRP A 30 -1.72 -10.38 8.40
N ILE A 31 -2.10 -10.14 9.65
CA ILE A 31 -1.14 -10.20 10.77
C ILE A 31 -0.50 -11.60 10.82
N ASP A 32 -1.34 -12.63 10.73
CA ASP A 32 -0.91 -14.03 10.91
C ASP A 32 -0.96 -14.85 9.61
N HIS A 33 -1.62 -14.34 8.56
CA HIS A 33 -1.79 -15.03 7.29
C HIS A 33 -1.06 -14.32 6.16
N ASN A 34 -0.45 -15.08 5.25
CA ASN A 34 0.24 -14.51 4.10
C ASN A 34 -0.75 -14.20 2.99
N PRO A 35 -0.68 -12.99 2.39
CA PRO A 35 -1.51 -12.68 1.24
C PRO A 35 -1.17 -13.61 0.06
N SER A 36 -2.15 -14.33 -0.44
CA SER A 36 -1.99 -15.19 -1.63
C SER A 36 -1.86 -14.37 -2.92
N ARG A 37 -2.48 -13.18 -2.94
CA ARG A 37 -2.49 -12.27 -4.07
C ARG A 37 -2.68 -10.83 -3.60
N SER A 38 -1.96 -9.90 -4.21
CA SER A 38 -2.17 -8.46 -4.00
C SER A 38 -3.07 -7.86 -5.07
N ALA A 39 -3.63 -6.67 -4.81
CA ALA A 39 -4.38 -5.92 -5.81
C ALA A 39 -3.52 -5.59 -7.04
N PHE A 40 -2.22 -5.27 -6.81
CA PHE A 40 -1.27 -5.03 -7.89
C PHE A 40 -1.05 -6.27 -8.76
N MET A 41 -0.87 -7.44 -8.13
CA MET A 41 -0.75 -8.72 -8.86
C MET A 41 -1.99 -9.02 -9.69
N SER A 42 -3.18 -8.78 -9.13
CA SER A 42 -4.45 -8.98 -9.85
C SER A 42 -4.59 -8.05 -11.04
N ALA A 43 -4.24 -6.77 -10.87
CA ALA A 43 -4.25 -5.81 -11.97
C ALA A 43 -3.24 -6.20 -13.06
N ARG A 44 -2.02 -6.60 -12.66
CA ARG A 44 -1.00 -7.02 -13.62
C ARG A 44 -1.40 -8.27 -14.40
N LEU A 45 -2.05 -9.23 -13.73
CA LEU A 45 -2.57 -10.41 -14.42
C LEU A 45 -3.67 -10.04 -15.43
N ALA A 46 -4.55 -9.10 -15.08
CA ALA A 46 -5.57 -8.61 -16.01
C ALA A 46 -4.92 -8.00 -17.26
N ASP A 47 -3.93 -7.09 -17.07
CA ASP A 47 -3.17 -6.50 -18.19
C ASP A 47 -2.48 -7.56 -19.06
N MET A 48 -1.89 -8.61 -18.45
CA MET A 48 -1.24 -9.69 -19.19
C MET A 48 -2.24 -10.50 -20.00
N ARG A 49 -3.45 -10.70 -19.49
CA ARG A 49 -4.50 -11.46 -20.17
C ARG A 49 -5.17 -10.71 -21.32
N ASP A 50 -4.99 -9.42 -21.40
CA ASP A 50 -5.39 -8.65 -22.58
C ASP A 50 -4.54 -9.03 -23.81
N ASP A 51 -3.27 -9.39 -23.60
CA ASP A 51 -2.33 -9.81 -24.65
C ASP A 51 -2.28 -11.34 -24.82
N ASP A 52 -2.38 -12.10 -23.71
CA ASP A 52 -2.34 -13.57 -23.66
C ASP A 52 -3.41 -14.09 -22.67
N PRO A 53 -4.54 -14.61 -23.19
CA PRO A 53 -5.65 -15.10 -22.35
C PRO A 53 -5.25 -16.21 -21.37
N ASP A 54 -4.20 -16.98 -21.69
CA ASP A 54 -3.71 -18.08 -20.85
C ASP A 54 -2.63 -17.65 -19.84
N ALA A 55 -2.35 -16.35 -19.76
CA ALA A 55 -1.35 -15.83 -18.83
C ALA A 55 -1.68 -16.18 -17.36
N GLU A 56 -0.67 -16.64 -16.64
CA GLU A 56 -0.73 -17.01 -15.24
C GLU A 56 0.32 -16.27 -14.40
N LEU A 57 -0.01 -16.07 -13.09
CA LEU A 57 0.94 -15.55 -12.12
C LEU A 57 1.62 -16.70 -11.38
N HIS A 58 2.94 -16.75 -11.47
CA HIS A 58 3.75 -17.64 -10.66
C HIS A 58 4.23 -16.89 -9.40
N HIS A 59 3.51 -17.04 -8.30
CA HIS A 59 3.87 -16.45 -7.01
C HIS A 59 4.34 -17.54 -6.04
N ARG A 60 5.51 -17.32 -5.42
CA ARG A 60 6.05 -18.19 -4.40
C ARG A 60 6.39 -17.37 -3.16
N TRP A 61 5.71 -17.65 -2.07
CA TRP A 61 6.05 -17.10 -0.77
C TRP A 61 7.38 -17.64 -0.26
N VAL A 62 8.24 -16.76 0.24
CA VAL A 62 9.49 -17.13 0.88
C VAL A 62 9.44 -16.64 2.34
N PRO A 63 9.61 -17.52 3.34
CA PRO A 63 9.66 -17.12 4.74
C PRO A 63 10.73 -16.05 4.98
N TYR A 64 10.42 -15.06 5.81
CA TYR A 64 11.30 -13.92 6.08
C TYR A 64 12.73 -14.29 6.49
N GLU A 65 12.88 -15.38 7.26
CA GLU A 65 14.17 -15.91 7.71
C GLU A 65 15.05 -16.41 6.56
N ARG A 66 14.41 -16.87 5.47
CA ARG A 66 15.10 -17.39 4.28
C ARG A 66 15.49 -16.31 3.28
N ILE A 67 14.99 -15.08 3.46
CA ILE A 67 15.41 -13.92 2.68
C ILE A 67 16.76 -13.44 3.21
N SER A 68 17.73 -13.24 2.33
CA SER A 68 19.08 -12.84 2.74
C SER A 68 19.08 -11.52 3.50
N ARG A 69 19.92 -11.38 4.51
CA ARG A 69 20.06 -10.14 5.28
C ARG A 69 20.48 -8.96 4.39
N ASN A 70 21.33 -9.24 3.40
CA ASN A 70 21.81 -8.21 2.48
C ASN A 70 20.68 -7.69 1.58
N LEU A 71 19.79 -8.57 1.09
CA LEU A 71 18.63 -8.14 0.31
C LEU A 71 17.69 -7.26 1.15
N LYS A 72 17.36 -7.68 2.37
CA LYS A 72 16.52 -6.89 3.29
C LYS A 72 17.11 -5.51 3.55
N ARG A 73 18.42 -5.43 3.82
CA ARG A 73 19.12 -4.15 4.02
C ARG A 73 19.15 -3.29 2.77
N ALA A 74 19.40 -3.90 1.60
CA ALA A 74 19.42 -3.18 0.34
C ALA A 74 18.05 -2.56 0.01
N VAL A 75 16.96 -3.33 0.19
CA VAL A 75 15.60 -2.82 0.00
C VAL A 75 15.31 -1.66 0.94
N MET A 76 15.57 -1.81 2.25
CA MET A 76 15.39 -0.72 3.21
C MET A 76 16.22 0.51 2.85
N ALA A 77 17.49 0.35 2.50
CA ALA A 77 18.37 1.46 2.17
C ALA A 77 17.97 2.20 0.89
N SER A 78 17.40 1.49 -0.10
CA SER A 78 17.00 2.07 -1.39
C SER A 78 15.61 2.70 -1.38
N GLU A 79 14.66 2.08 -0.66
CA GLU A 79 13.27 2.47 -0.68
C GLU A 79 12.88 3.37 0.50
N ASP A 80 13.43 3.08 1.69
CA ASP A 80 13.05 3.74 2.93
C ASP A 80 14.12 3.55 4.00
N ALA A 81 15.18 4.35 3.94
CA ALA A 81 16.33 4.22 4.83
C ALA A 81 15.98 4.46 6.32
N LYS A 82 14.87 5.14 6.59
CA LYS A 82 14.37 5.43 7.95
C LYS A 82 13.19 4.53 8.35
N PHE A 83 12.92 3.44 7.64
CA PHE A 83 11.76 2.56 7.86
C PHE A 83 11.51 2.17 9.32
N LEU A 84 12.56 1.94 10.09
CA LEU A 84 12.47 1.56 11.51
C LEU A 84 12.31 2.75 12.46
N GLN A 85 12.30 3.99 11.96
CA GLN A 85 12.34 5.22 12.76
C GLN A 85 11.05 6.05 12.67
N HIS A 86 10.11 5.68 11.81
CA HIS A 86 8.83 6.37 11.62
C HIS A 86 7.64 5.41 11.64
N ASP A 87 6.44 5.92 11.87
CA ASP A 87 5.19 5.15 11.91
C ASP A 87 4.39 5.32 10.60
N GLY A 88 4.98 4.80 9.51
CA GLY A 88 4.36 4.74 8.18
C GLY A 88 4.63 5.94 7.30
N PHE A 89 5.01 7.10 7.84
CA PHE A 89 5.25 8.33 7.07
C PHE A 89 6.59 8.96 7.45
N ASP A 90 7.52 9.03 6.50
CA ASP A 90 8.77 9.81 6.64
C ASP A 90 8.52 11.25 6.14
N TRP A 91 8.02 12.10 7.03
CA TRP A 91 7.70 13.50 6.70
C TRP A 91 8.90 14.28 6.21
N GLU A 92 10.09 14.06 6.81
CA GLU A 92 11.33 14.71 6.40
C GLU A 92 11.79 14.25 5.02
N GLY A 93 11.72 12.94 4.76
CA GLY A 93 12.01 12.38 3.45
C GLY A 93 11.05 12.86 2.37
N MET A 94 9.75 12.97 2.69
CA MET A 94 8.72 13.51 1.79
C MET A 94 9.00 14.98 1.46
N GLN A 95 9.34 15.80 2.45
CA GLN A 95 9.71 17.21 2.23
C GLN A 95 10.97 17.33 1.37
N THR A 96 12.00 16.55 1.67
CA THR A 96 13.23 16.53 0.90
C THR A 96 13.01 16.14 -0.57
N ALA A 97 12.17 15.11 -0.79
CA ALA A 97 11.79 14.68 -2.15
C ALA A 97 11.03 15.78 -2.89
N TRP A 98 10.08 16.45 -2.22
CA TRP A 98 9.32 17.57 -2.77
C TRP A 98 10.24 18.72 -3.20
N GLU A 99 11.14 19.17 -2.33
CA GLU A 99 12.11 20.24 -2.63
C GLU A 99 13.01 19.89 -3.82
N LYS A 100 13.51 18.65 -3.88
CA LYS A 100 14.33 18.17 -5.02
C LYS A 100 13.53 18.20 -6.33
N ASN A 101 12.28 17.79 -6.30
CA ASN A 101 11.41 17.76 -7.48
C ASN A 101 11.10 19.19 -7.97
N LEU A 102 10.83 20.11 -7.04
CA LEU A 102 10.62 21.53 -7.37
C LEU A 102 11.87 22.14 -8.02
N LYS A 103 13.07 21.93 -7.42
CA LYS A 103 14.33 22.45 -7.98
C LYS A 103 14.63 21.90 -9.37
N LYS A 104 14.20 20.66 -9.68
CA LYS A 104 14.45 20.02 -10.98
C LYS A 104 13.34 20.22 -11.99
N GLY A 105 12.20 20.81 -11.61
CA GLY A 105 11.01 20.97 -12.47
C GLY A 105 10.40 19.63 -12.95
N ARG A 106 10.80 18.51 -12.37
CA ARG A 106 10.31 17.17 -12.71
C ARG A 106 10.46 16.22 -11.51
N ILE A 107 9.72 15.10 -11.53
CA ILE A 107 9.83 14.09 -10.48
C ILE A 107 11.15 13.32 -10.65
N VAL A 108 12.08 13.52 -9.71
CA VAL A 108 13.41 12.86 -9.64
C VAL A 108 13.61 12.09 -8.32
N ALA A 109 12.73 12.30 -7.33
CA ALA A 109 12.76 11.62 -6.05
C ALA A 109 11.34 11.22 -5.62
N GLY A 110 11.20 9.99 -5.14
CA GLY A 110 10.00 9.50 -4.47
C GLY A 110 10.07 9.80 -2.97
N GLY A 111 8.92 10.07 -2.36
CA GLY A 111 8.81 10.24 -0.91
C GLY A 111 7.87 9.21 -0.27
N SER A 112 7.61 8.08 -0.93
CA SER A 112 6.74 7.04 -0.39
C SER A 112 7.55 6.04 0.40
N THR A 113 7.10 5.71 1.61
CA THR A 113 7.69 4.71 2.50
C THR A 113 7.35 3.27 2.08
N ILE A 114 8.05 2.29 2.64
CA ILE A 114 7.75 0.85 2.47
C ILE A 114 6.30 0.56 2.88
N SER A 115 5.82 1.11 4.00
CA SER A 115 4.44 0.91 4.47
C SER A 115 3.39 1.47 3.52
N GLN A 116 3.63 2.66 2.95
CA GLN A 116 2.76 3.24 1.91
C GLN A 116 2.76 2.43 0.62
N GLN A 117 3.92 1.91 0.22
CA GLN A 117 4.03 1.06 -0.95
C GLN A 117 3.32 -0.27 -0.74
N LEU A 118 3.45 -0.87 0.45
CA LEU A 118 2.73 -2.09 0.82
C LEU A 118 1.22 -1.88 0.80
N ALA A 119 0.72 -0.80 1.45
CA ALA A 119 -0.69 -0.43 1.43
C ALA A 119 -1.24 -0.33 0.00
N LYS A 120 -0.53 0.40 -0.86
CA LYS A 120 -0.87 0.54 -2.26
C LYS A 120 -0.91 -0.82 -2.99
N ASN A 121 0.13 -1.63 -2.84
CA ASN A 121 0.27 -2.88 -3.60
C ASN A 121 -0.73 -3.94 -3.16
N LEU A 122 -1.03 -4.04 -1.87
CA LEU A 122 -1.96 -5.03 -1.34
C LEU A 122 -3.42 -4.74 -1.70
N PHE A 123 -3.84 -3.47 -1.61
CA PHE A 123 -5.26 -3.11 -1.60
C PHE A 123 -5.70 -2.27 -2.79
N LEU A 124 -4.79 -1.53 -3.44
CA LEU A 124 -5.18 -0.46 -4.34
C LEU A 124 -4.77 -0.75 -5.79
N SER A 125 -5.56 -0.25 -6.73
CA SER A 125 -5.22 -0.31 -8.15
C SER A 125 -4.08 0.65 -8.51
N GLY A 126 -3.43 0.43 -9.65
CA GLY A 126 -2.36 1.29 -10.17
C GLY A 126 -2.81 2.70 -10.58
N LYS A 127 -4.14 2.98 -10.65
CA LYS A 127 -4.68 4.30 -11.06
C LYS A 127 -4.26 5.39 -10.07
N ARG A 128 -3.73 6.51 -10.56
CA ARG A 128 -3.31 7.66 -9.75
C ARG A 128 -4.47 8.63 -9.59
N THR A 129 -5.21 8.53 -8.50
CA THR A 129 -6.27 9.46 -8.13
C THR A 129 -6.05 10.02 -6.73
N PRO A 130 -6.52 11.24 -6.41
CA PRO A 130 -6.42 11.79 -5.06
C PRO A 130 -7.10 10.90 -3.99
N TRP A 131 -8.24 10.34 -4.31
CA TRP A 131 -8.99 9.43 -3.42
C TRP A 131 -8.19 8.19 -3.07
N ARG A 132 -7.53 7.58 -4.05
CA ARG A 132 -6.62 6.45 -3.82
C ARG A 132 -5.48 6.81 -2.86
N LYS A 133 -4.95 8.04 -2.95
CA LYS A 133 -3.88 8.48 -2.03
C LYS A 133 -4.40 8.68 -0.61
N GLY A 134 -5.66 9.07 -0.44
CA GLY A 134 -6.34 9.08 0.85
C GLY A 134 -6.51 7.67 1.44
N ASP A 135 -7.00 6.73 0.65
CA ASP A 135 -7.12 5.31 1.07
C ASP A 135 -5.75 4.72 1.42
N GLU A 136 -4.72 4.98 0.60
CA GLU A 136 -3.35 4.56 0.88
C GLU A 136 -2.87 5.04 2.26
N ALA A 137 -3.14 6.30 2.61
CA ALA A 137 -2.75 6.85 3.91
C ALA A 137 -3.49 6.16 5.06
N ILE A 138 -4.79 5.92 4.94
CA ILE A 138 -5.59 5.23 5.95
C ILE A 138 -5.10 3.79 6.14
N ILE A 139 -4.88 3.07 5.04
CA ILE A 139 -4.38 1.68 5.08
C ILE A 139 -2.97 1.65 5.67
N THR A 140 -2.09 2.59 5.30
CA THR A 140 -0.75 2.70 5.87
C THR A 140 -0.80 2.84 7.39
N PHE A 141 -1.67 3.71 7.90
CA PHE A 141 -1.90 3.86 9.33
C PHE A 141 -2.39 2.54 9.97
N MET A 142 -3.36 1.87 9.35
CA MET A 142 -3.85 0.57 9.85
C MET A 142 -2.72 -0.48 9.90
N LEU A 143 -1.90 -0.58 8.86
CA LEU A 143 -0.76 -1.51 8.82
C LEU A 143 0.22 -1.25 9.96
N GLU A 144 0.60 0.00 10.19
CA GLU A 144 1.56 0.38 11.24
C GLU A 144 1.01 0.17 12.66
N GLN A 145 -0.30 0.37 12.87
CA GLN A 145 -0.91 0.13 14.17
C GLN A 145 -1.11 -1.35 14.49
N MET A 146 -1.28 -2.19 13.47
CA MET A 146 -1.65 -3.59 13.65
C MET A 146 -0.50 -4.58 13.40
N MET A 147 0.52 -4.18 12.64
CA MET A 147 1.63 -5.07 12.26
C MET A 147 2.96 -4.57 12.81
N SER A 148 3.84 -5.49 13.18
CA SER A 148 5.24 -5.14 13.45
C SER A 148 5.96 -4.73 12.16
N LYS A 149 7.01 -3.92 12.27
CA LYS A 149 7.89 -3.55 11.16
C LYS A 149 8.42 -4.78 10.40
N ARG A 150 8.72 -5.85 11.16
CA ARG A 150 9.10 -7.13 10.58
C ARG A 150 7.99 -7.68 9.67
N ARG A 151 6.73 -7.70 10.15
CA ARG A 151 5.59 -8.21 9.38
C ARG A 151 5.30 -7.37 8.15
N ILE A 152 5.40 -6.04 8.26
CA ILE A 152 5.29 -5.13 7.12
C ILE A 152 6.38 -5.45 6.09
N SER A 153 7.65 -5.59 6.53
CA SER A 153 8.77 -5.93 5.65
C SER A 153 8.67 -7.32 5.03
N GLU A 154 8.01 -8.27 5.70
CA GLU A 154 7.78 -9.63 5.20
C GLU A 154 6.73 -9.67 4.09
N ASN A 155 5.71 -8.81 4.20
CA ASN A 155 4.64 -8.70 3.21
C ASN A 155 5.01 -7.79 2.03
N TYR A 156 6.05 -6.97 2.17
CA TYR A 156 6.56 -6.09 1.12
C TYR A 156 7.35 -6.87 0.09
#